data_1e8a445a3a02d97bbb90e4d4a70c2139
#
_entry.id   1e8a445a3a02d97bbb90e4d4a70c2139
#
_cell.length_a   1.000
_cell.length_b   1.000
_cell.length_c   1.000
_cell.angle_alpha   90.00
_cell.angle_beta   90.00
_cell.angle_gamma   90.00
#
_symmetry.space_group_name_H-M   'P 1'
#
loop_
_entity.id
_entity.type
_entity.pdbx_description
1 polymer ?
#
loop_
_entity_poly.entity_id
_entity_poly.type
_entity_poly.pdbx_seq_one_letter_code
_entity_poly.pdbx_strand_id
1 'polypeptide(L)'
;MRRLRDHQKIKLAFVFLFVTFRCWSQPSFEIVDLKTDYLISPLGIDTQRPRFSWRQKDDRAGARQTAYRVMVNTDSLALTRGQGTVWSTDWNTSDRNLVTYGGQALMPFTRYYWRVDVRDQTSATAFAIASFETGMMDGRNWKGSWISDGYDMRRKEAPYFRKKFSLVKKVVSARAYIAVAGLYELSINGVRVGDHCLDPMYTRFDRRTLYVTYDVTKLLRGGDNAIGVLLGNGWYNHQSTAVWFFDKASWRGRPTFCLDLRVTYDNGSIETITSGKDWKTMLSPVIFNSIYTAEHYDARKEINGWNVASFDDKGWKDVIYRSAPSGNIVAQALHPIRKVETIHAQSIRKLNDTTYVFDIGRNISGIGSIRLSAPAGTILRLKHGERLYSNGRVDLSNIDVHYRPTDNTDPFQTDIFILKGEGEEVFAPRFNYKGFQYVEVTSSRPVTLVKESLVAYFMHSDLPVTGLTRSSNETLNKITFATNNSYLSNMFGYPTDCPQREKNGWTGDAVIANETGLYGFDGITVYEKWLADHRDEQQP
;
A
#
# COMPACT_ATOMS: atom_id res chain seq x y z
N MET A 1 35.27 -94.22 -1.73
CA MET A 1 34.14 -95.10 -2.19
C MET A 1 33.10 -94.15 -2.72
N ARG A 2 32.87 -94.12 -4.01
CA ARG A 2 31.70 -94.52 -4.80
C ARG A 2 30.39 -93.89 -4.23
N ARG A 3 29.45 -93.17 -4.92
CA ARG A 3 29.06 -93.14 -6.38
C ARG A 3 28.11 -91.96 -6.51
N LEU A 4 28.12 -91.19 -7.56
CA LEU A 4 27.26 -91.12 -8.74
C LEU A 4 25.90 -90.45 -8.60
N ARG A 5 25.73 -89.33 -9.34
CA ARG A 5 24.68 -88.94 -10.31
C ARG A 5 23.26 -88.64 -9.72
N ASP A 6 22.69 -87.45 -10.05
CA ASP A 6 22.01 -87.26 -11.33
C ASP A 6 21.72 -85.77 -11.61
N HIS A 7 21.79 -85.44 -12.90
CA HIS A 7 21.44 -84.15 -13.46
C HIS A 7 19.92 -83.98 -13.61
N GLN A 8 19.35 -82.91 -13.07
CA GLN A 8 18.13 -82.34 -13.61
C GLN A 8 18.36 -80.89 -13.98
N LYS A 9 18.27 -80.59 -15.30
CA LYS A 9 18.30 -79.24 -15.89
C LYS A 9 16.93 -78.59 -15.69
N ILE A 10 16.81 -77.60 -14.77
CA ILE A 10 15.66 -76.72 -14.73
C ILE A 10 15.96 -75.52 -15.62
N LYS A 11 15.24 -75.39 -16.73
CA LYS A 11 15.24 -74.20 -17.57
C LYS A 11 14.44 -73.13 -16.89
N LEU A 12 15.08 -72.13 -16.29
CA LEU A 12 14.44 -70.91 -15.83
C LEU A 12 14.22 -69.99 -17.03
N ALA A 13 12.96 -69.82 -17.43
CA ALA A 13 12.54 -68.82 -18.40
C ALA A 13 12.47 -67.46 -17.68
N PHE A 14 13.40 -66.56 -17.97
CA PHE A 14 13.32 -65.18 -17.55
C PHE A 14 12.28 -64.45 -18.43
N VAL A 15 11.09 -64.18 -17.88
CA VAL A 15 10.14 -63.24 -18.46
C VAL A 15 10.62 -61.85 -18.11
N PHE A 16 11.20 -61.12 -19.07
CA PHE A 16 11.48 -59.70 -18.96
C PHE A 16 10.15 -58.94 -19.04
N LEU A 17 9.65 -58.52 -17.85
CA LEU A 17 8.56 -57.56 -17.77
C LEU A 17 9.14 -56.16 -18.08
N PHE A 18 8.93 -55.68 -19.32
CA PHE A 18 9.19 -54.28 -19.65
C PHE A 18 8.17 -53.40 -18.94
N VAL A 19 8.49 -52.94 -17.72
CA VAL A 19 7.78 -51.84 -17.07
C VAL A 19 8.22 -50.57 -17.78
N THR A 20 7.43 -50.11 -18.73
CA THR A 20 7.64 -48.74 -19.28
C THR A 20 7.29 -47.76 -18.20
N PHE A 21 8.28 -47.31 -17.44
CA PHE A 21 8.20 -46.06 -16.66
C PHE A 21 7.97 -44.94 -17.67
N ARG A 22 6.73 -44.49 -17.79
CA ARG A 22 6.46 -43.17 -18.35
C ARG A 22 7.07 -42.18 -17.36
N CYS A 23 8.32 -41.81 -17.61
CA CYS A 23 8.92 -40.64 -16.98
C CYS A 23 8.07 -39.46 -17.41
N TRP A 24 7.23 -38.96 -16.51
CA TRP A 24 6.67 -37.65 -16.68
C TRP A 24 7.85 -36.69 -16.58
N SER A 25 8.42 -36.31 -17.73
CA SER A 25 9.40 -35.25 -17.76
C SER A 25 8.71 -34.01 -17.21
N GLN A 26 9.25 -33.44 -16.15
CA GLN A 26 8.87 -32.11 -15.69
C GLN A 26 8.94 -31.17 -16.91
N PRO A 27 7.98 -30.27 -17.09
CA PRO A 27 8.07 -29.30 -18.18
C PRO A 27 9.41 -28.58 -18.11
N SER A 28 10.06 -28.43 -19.24
CA SER A 28 11.39 -27.82 -19.36
C SER A 28 11.39 -26.30 -19.06
N PHE A 29 10.23 -25.71 -18.71
CA PHE A 29 10.03 -24.30 -18.40
C PHE A 29 8.91 -24.13 -17.36
N GLU A 30 8.92 -22.96 -16.72
CA GLU A 30 7.94 -22.55 -15.72
C GLU A 30 7.17 -21.31 -16.18
N ILE A 31 5.92 -21.20 -15.77
CA ILE A 31 5.13 -19.98 -15.94
C ILE A 31 5.12 -19.23 -14.60
N VAL A 32 5.60 -18.00 -14.64
CA VAL A 32 5.81 -17.15 -13.46
C VAL A 32 5.21 -15.77 -13.66
N ASP A 33 5.22 -14.94 -12.62
CA ASP A 33 4.77 -13.54 -12.64
C ASP A 33 3.35 -13.37 -13.20
N LEU A 34 2.42 -14.22 -12.75
CA LEU A 34 1.01 -14.11 -13.12
C LEU A 34 0.41 -12.85 -12.50
N LYS A 35 -0.09 -11.96 -13.33
CA LYS A 35 -0.70 -10.69 -12.89
C LYS A 35 -2.09 -10.50 -13.49
N THR A 36 -2.97 -9.88 -12.72
CA THR A 36 -4.28 -9.37 -13.15
C THR A 36 -4.24 -7.85 -13.06
N ASP A 37 -4.43 -7.16 -14.19
CA ASP A 37 -4.23 -5.70 -14.31
C ASP A 37 -2.89 -5.23 -13.72
N TYR A 38 -1.82 -5.98 -14.04
CA TYR A 38 -0.44 -5.74 -13.59
C TYR A 38 -0.20 -5.90 -12.07
N LEU A 39 -1.18 -6.42 -11.32
CA LEU A 39 -1.08 -6.68 -9.89
C LEU A 39 -1.09 -8.19 -9.58
N ILE A 40 -0.36 -8.60 -8.54
CA ILE A 40 -0.34 -9.99 -8.07
C ILE A 40 -1.53 -10.24 -7.15
N SER A 41 -2.44 -11.15 -7.56
CA SER A 41 -3.61 -11.55 -6.77
C SER A 41 -4.38 -10.37 -6.16
N PRO A 42 -4.77 -9.34 -6.95
CA PRO A 42 -5.39 -8.14 -6.40
C PRO A 42 -6.73 -8.43 -5.72
N LEU A 43 -7.00 -7.67 -4.65
CA LEU A 43 -8.27 -7.69 -3.94
C LEU A 43 -9.09 -6.44 -4.27
N GLY A 44 -10.36 -6.65 -4.61
CA GLY A 44 -11.32 -5.57 -4.76
C GLY A 44 -11.13 -4.72 -6.01
N ILE A 45 -10.81 -5.33 -7.17
CA ILE A 45 -10.74 -4.58 -8.43
C ILE A 45 -12.14 -4.35 -9.02
N ASP A 46 -12.34 -3.22 -9.72
CA ASP A 46 -13.61 -2.85 -10.35
C ASP A 46 -13.62 -3.04 -11.87
N THR A 47 -12.53 -3.55 -12.43
CA THR A 47 -12.39 -3.75 -13.87
C THR A 47 -13.26 -4.88 -14.37
N GLN A 48 -14.18 -4.61 -15.30
CA GLN A 48 -15.04 -5.64 -15.94
C GLN A 48 -14.28 -6.52 -16.94
N ARG A 49 -13.18 -6.04 -17.47
CA ARG A 49 -12.34 -6.72 -18.45
C ARG A 49 -10.88 -6.70 -18.02
N PRO A 50 -10.52 -7.41 -16.92
CA PRO A 50 -9.14 -7.43 -16.46
C PRO A 50 -8.20 -8.02 -17.50
N ARG A 51 -6.96 -7.55 -17.48
CA ARG A 51 -5.87 -8.05 -18.33
C ARG A 51 -5.09 -9.08 -17.54
N PHE A 52 -4.88 -10.26 -18.12
CA PHE A 52 -4.05 -11.32 -17.57
C PHE A 52 -2.69 -11.30 -18.25
N SER A 53 -1.64 -11.33 -17.48
CA SER A 53 -0.26 -11.40 -18.00
C SER A 53 0.56 -12.42 -17.22
N TRP A 54 1.58 -12.96 -17.89
CA TRP A 54 2.49 -13.96 -17.34
C TRP A 54 3.87 -13.85 -18.00
N ARG A 55 4.85 -14.54 -17.42
CA ARG A 55 6.17 -14.70 -18.02
C ARG A 55 6.53 -16.18 -18.10
N GLN A 56 7.27 -16.56 -19.14
CA GLN A 56 7.92 -17.85 -19.25
C GLN A 56 9.33 -17.72 -18.69
N LYS A 57 9.68 -18.60 -17.75
CA LYS A 57 11.04 -18.77 -17.25
C LYS A 57 11.59 -20.06 -17.86
N ASP A 58 12.69 -19.96 -18.62
CA ASP A 58 13.27 -21.05 -19.37
C ASP A 58 14.76 -20.76 -19.60
N ASP A 59 15.62 -21.66 -19.18
CA ASP A 59 17.08 -21.48 -19.29
C ASP A 59 17.65 -21.94 -20.63
N ARG A 60 16.82 -22.49 -21.52
CA ARG A 60 17.24 -22.93 -22.85
C ARG A 60 17.43 -21.74 -23.79
N ALA A 61 18.56 -21.74 -24.54
CA ALA A 61 18.80 -20.72 -25.56
C ALA A 61 17.70 -20.76 -26.64
N GLY A 62 17.14 -19.59 -26.99
CA GLY A 62 16.05 -19.46 -27.99
C GLY A 62 14.69 -19.98 -27.54
N ALA A 63 14.51 -20.24 -26.25
CA ALA A 63 13.22 -20.62 -25.70
C ALA A 63 12.17 -19.54 -25.97
N ARG A 64 10.99 -19.96 -26.42
CA ARG A 64 9.88 -19.06 -26.72
C ARG A 64 8.53 -19.75 -26.60
N GLN A 65 7.52 -18.97 -26.23
CA GLN A 65 6.13 -19.36 -26.32
C GLN A 65 5.69 -19.43 -27.79
N THR A 66 4.91 -20.45 -28.15
CA THR A 66 4.32 -20.59 -29.49
C THR A 66 2.78 -20.55 -29.45
N ALA A 67 2.19 -20.93 -28.34
CA ALA A 67 0.74 -20.83 -28.15
C ALA A 67 0.39 -20.71 -26.67
N TYR A 68 -0.81 -20.19 -26.41
CA TYR A 68 -1.38 -20.11 -25.07
C TYR A 68 -2.88 -20.41 -25.10
N ARG A 69 -3.43 -20.75 -23.93
CA ARG A 69 -4.85 -20.82 -23.62
C ARG A 69 -5.09 -20.26 -22.23
N VAL A 70 -6.09 -19.38 -22.07
CA VAL A 70 -6.48 -18.81 -20.77
C VAL A 70 -7.87 -19.32 -20.38
N MET A 71 -8.05 -19.67 -19.12
CA MET A 71 -9.31 -20.14 -18.55
C MET A 71 -9.59 -19.41 -17.24
N VAL A 72 -10.86 -19.09 -16.97
CA VAL A 72 -11.33 -18.45 -15.73
C VAL A 72 -12.45 -19.27 -15.10
N ASN A 73 -12.40 -19.40 -13.76
CA ASN A 73 -13.42 -20.10 -12.97
C ASN A 73 -13.50 -19.49 -11.56
N THR A 74 -14.57 -19.74 -10.84
CA THR A 74 -14.69 -19.45 -9.40
C THR A 74 -14.21 -20.61 -8.51
N ASP A 75 -13.96 -21.79 -9.11
CA ASP A 75 -13.40 -22.98 -8.46
C ASP A 75 -11.96 -23.24 -8.96
N SER A 76 -11.00 -23.13 -8.06
CA SER A 76 -9.58 -23.38 -8.36
C SER A 76 -9.29 -24.86 -8.68
N LEU A 77 -10.01 -25.79 -8.04
CA LEU A 77 -9.84 -27.23 -8.30
C LEU A 77 -10.37 -27.62 -9.69
N ALA A 78 -11.45 -26.99 -10.14
CA ALA A 78 -11.93 -27.18 -11.51
C ALA A 78 -10.89 -26.70 -12.54
N LEU A 79 -10.20 -25.59 -12.28
CA LEU A 79 -9.12 -25.10 -13.15
C LEU A 79 -7.91 -26.04 -13.20
N THR A 80 -7.53 -26.72 -12.12
CA THR A 80 -6.44 -27.72 -12.17
C THR A 80 -6.75 -28.84 -13.14
N ARG A 81 -8.04 -29.15 -13.33
CA ARG A 81 -8.56 -30.13 -14.32
C ARG A 81 -8.80 -29.55 -15.71
N GLY A 82 -8.45 -28.27 -15.93
CA GLY A 82 -8.62 -27.58 -17.21
C GLY A 82 -10.06 -27.17 -17.54
N GLN A 83 -10.88 -26.91 -16.50
CA GLN A 83 -12.29 -26.51 -16.64
C GLN A 83 -12.45 -25.01 -16.41
N GLY A 84 -12.59 -24.25 -17.48
CA GLY A 84 -12.82 -22.78 -17.46
C GLY A 84 -14.29 -22.46 -17.71
N THR A 85 -15.16 -22.61 -16.69
CA THR A 85 -16.62 -22.47 -16.86
C THR A 85 -17.09 -21.02 -16.93
N VAL A 86 -16.34 -20.06 -16.40
CA VAL A 86 -16.66 -18.63 -16.48
C VAL A 86 -16.23 -18.06 -17.83
N TRP A 87 -15.03 -18.44 -18.27
CA TRP A 87 -14.51 -18.06 -19.57
C TRP A 87 -13.33 -18.94 -19.96
N SER A 88 -13.18 -19.18 -21.24
CA SER A 88 -12.01 -19.86 -21.81
C SER A 88 -11.74 -19.34 -23.20
N THR A 89 -10.46 -19.18 -23.53
CA THR A 89 -10.02 -19.07 -24.92
C THR A 89 -9.78 -20.49 -25.48
N ASP A 90 -9.81 -20.61 -26.82
CA ASP A 90 -9.15 -21.74 -27.46
C ASP A 90 -7.63 -21.58 -27.40
N TRP A 91 -6.89 -22.59 -27.91
CA TRP A 91 -5.47 -22.45 -28.14
C TRP A 91 -5.21 -21.36 -29.19
N ASN A 92 -4.49 -20.32 -28.79
CA ASN A 92 -4.08 -19.23 -29.68
C ASN A 92 -2.62 -19.42 -30.03
N THR A 93 -2.29 -19.58 -31.32
CA THR A 93 -0.92 -19.62 -31.81
C THR A 93 -0.35 -18.20 -31.78
N SER A 94 0.41 -17.89 -30.72
CA SER A 94 0.94 -16.55 -30.46
C SER A 94 2.00 -16.58 -29.35
N ASP A 95 2.94 -15.66 -29.42
CA ASP A 95 3.93 -15.35 -28.39
C ASP A 95 3.47 -14.28 -27.39
N ARG A 96 2.26 -13.75 -27.55
CA ARG A 96 1.68 -12.76 -26.64
C ARG A 96 1.50 -13.35 -25.24
N ASN A 97 1.86 -12.55 -24.24
CA ASN A 97 1.74 -12.88 -22.83
C ASN A 97 0.83 -11.89 -22.06
N LEU A 98 -0.03 -11.18 -22.78
CA LEU A 98 -1.04 -10.27 -22.25
C LEU A 98 -2.35 -10.51 -22.95
N VAL A 99 -3.40 -10.84 -22.19
CA VAL A 99 -4.74 -11.17 -22.70
C VAL A 99 -5.80 -10.46 -21.90
N THR A 100 -6.72 -9.79 -22.58
CA THR A 100 -7.88 -9.16 -21.95
C THR A 100 -9.01 -10.16 -21.79
N TYR A 101 -9.61 -10.22 -20.59
CA TYR A 101 -10.81 -11.01 -20.33
C TYR A 101 -11.94 -10.65 -21.30
N GLY A 102 -12.50 -11.65 -21.96
CA GLY A 102 -13.56 -11.48 -22.96
C GLY A 102 -14.86 -12.23 -22.61
N GLY A 103 -15.00 -12.68 -21.35
CA GLY A 103 -16.18 -13.40 -20.90
C GLY A 103 -17.36 -12.50 -20.53
N GLN A 104 -18.35 -13.09 -19.85
CA GLN A 104 -19.51 -12.37 -19.32
C GLN A 104 -19.08 -11.36 -18.22
N ALA A 105 -19.97 -10.41 -17.91
CA ALA A 105 -19.72 -9.43 -16.86
C ALA A 105 -19.36 -10.11 -15.53
N LEU A 106 -18.29 -9.64 -14.90
CA LEU A 106 -17.84 -10.16 -13.61
C LEU A 106 -18.80 -9.70 -12.50
N MET A 107 -19.06 -10.60 -11.56
CA MET A 107 -19.93 -10.32 -10.42
C MET A 107 -19.15 -9.58 -9.32
N PRO A 108 -19.76 -8.65 -8.58
CA PRO A 108 -19.11 -7.98 -7.46
C PRO A 108 -18.79 -8.96 -6.32
N PHE A 109 -17.79 -8.61 -5.48
CA PHE A 109 -17.42 -9.37 -4.28
C PHE A 109 -17.08 -10.85 -4.53
N THR A 110 -16.58 -11.16 -5.72
CA THR A 110 -16.37 -12.54 -6.17
C THR A 110 -14.89 -12.81 -6.38
N ARG A 111 -14.43 -13.93 -5.80
CA ARG A 111 -13.08 -14.44 -6.06
C ARG A 111 -13.11 -15.27 -7.33
N TYR A 112 -12.25 -14.91 -8.26
CA TYR A 112 -11.98 -15.62 -9.50
C TYR A 112 -10.57 -16.19 -9.47
N TYR A 113 -10.43 -17.34 -10.11
CA TYR A 113 -9.14 -17.95 -10.42
C TYR A 113 -9.00 -17.98 -11.93
N TRP A 114 -7.77 -17.82 -12.40
CA TRP A 114 -7.48 -17.97 -13.81
C TRP A 114 -6.24 -18.81 -14.00
N ARG A 115 -6.26 -19.63 -15.05
CA ARG A 115 -5.19 -20.51 -15.46
C ARG A 115 -4.72 -20.10 -16.84
N VAL A 116 -3.42 -20.09 -17.05
CA VAL A 116 -2.83 -20.05 -18.38
C VAL A 116 -2.11 -21.35 -18.64
N ASP A 117 -2.40 -21.98 -19.77
CA ASP A 117 -1.60 -23.05 -20.37
C ASP A 117 -0.72 -22.42 -21.45
N VAL A 118 0.55 -22.72 -21.46
CA VAL A 118 1.52 -22.24 -22.45
C VAL A 118 2.18 -23.44 -23.15
N ARG A 119 2.38 -23.31 -24.46
CA ARG A 119 3.10 -24.26 -25.28
C ARG A 119 4.38 -23.62 -25.79
N ASP A 120 5.50 -24.31 -25.66
CA ASP A 120 6.78 -23.86 -26.18
C ASP A 120 7.04 -24.30 -27.65
N GLN A 121 8.19 -23.97 -28.21
CA GLN A 121 8.60 -24.34 -29.57
C GLN A 121 8.80 -25.85 -29.78
N THR A 122 8.91 -26.64 -28.70
CA THR A 122 9.01 -28.10 -28.76
C THR A 122 7.66 -28.81 -28.58
N SER A 123 6.57 -28.03 -28.49
CA SER A 123 5.21 -28.48 -28.16
C SER A 123 5.05 -29.01 -26.72
N ALA A 124 6.03 -28.81 -25.85
CA ALA A 124 5.88 -29.05 -24.42
C ALA A 124 4.89 -28.02 -23.82
N THR A 125 4.13 -28.44 -22.81
CA THR A 125 3.11 -27.59 -22.17
C THR A 125 3.37 -27.46 -20.68
N ALA A 126 3.22 -26.23 -20.17
CA ALA A 126 3.16 -25.95 -18.74
C ALA A 126 1.95 -25.09 -18.44
N PHE A 127 1.51 -25.05 -17.17
CA PHE A 127 0.44 -24.18 -16.75
C PHE A 127 0.73 -23.56 -15.38
N ALA A 128 0.08 -22.42 -15.12
CA ALA A 128 0.05 -21.82 -13.79
C ALA A 128 -1.33 -21.22 -13.51
N ILE A 129 -1.65 -21.05 -12.23
CA ILE A 129 -2.94 -20.53 -11.74
C ILE A 129 -2.67 -19.36 -10.82
N ALA A 130 -3.43 -18.28 -11.01
CA ALA A 130 -3.50 -17.14 -10.11
C ALA A 130 -4.96 -16.80 -9.76
N SER A 131 -5.14 -15.83 -8.87
CA SER A 131 -6.47 -15.39 -8.47
C SER A 131 -6.58 -13.86 -8.47
N PHE A 132 -7.80 -13.37 -8.55
CA PHE A 132 -8.17 -12.00 -8.26
C PHE A 132 -9.54 -11.96 -7.60
N GLU A 133 -9.86 -10.84 -6.95
CA GLU A 133 -11.16 -10.65 -6.33
C GLU A 133 -11.75 -9.32 -6.79
N THR A 134 -13.00 -9.34 -7.23
CA THR A 134 -13.73 -8.13 -7.62
C THR A 134 -14.18 -7.36 -6.39
N GLY A 135 -14.21 -6.04 -6.51
CA GLY A 135 -14.67 -5.13 -5.46
C GLY A 135 -16.14 -4.78 -5.54
N MET A 136 -16.42 -3.52 -5.32
CA MET A 136 -17.78 -2.97 -5.37
C MET A 136 -18.38 -3.02 -6.78
N MET A 137 -17.55 -2.86 -7.82
CA MET A 137 -17.93 -2.86 -9.25
C MET A 137 -18.93 -1.77 -9.64
N ASP A 138 -19.75 -1.30 -8.69
CA ASP A 138 -20.77 -0.25 -8.88
C ASP A 138 -20.98 0.48 -7.54
N GLY A 139 -21.10 1.82 -7.60
CA GLY A 139 -21.34 2.65 -6.42
C GLY A 139 -22.61 2.31 -5.64
N ARG A 140 -23.61 1.68 -6.29
CA ARG A 140 -24.87 1.21 -5.66
C ARG A 140 -24.68 0.01 -4.73
N ASN A 141 -23.54 -0.66 -4.78
CA ASN A 141 -23.23 -1.78 -3.90
C ASN A 141 -22.74 -1.37 -2.51
N TRP A 142 -22.40 -0.08 -2.32
CA TRP A 142 -22.13 0.46 -1.00
C TRP A 142 -23.38 0.46 -0.13
N LYS A 143 -23.25 0.00 1.12
CA LYS A 143 -24.32 -0.01 2.13
C LYS A 143 -24.06 0.99 3.25
N GLY A 144 -22.82 1.33 3.50
CA GLY A 144 -22.40 2.32 4.47
C GLY A 144 -22.74 3.74 4.04
N SER A 145 -22.81 4.61 5.01
CA SER A 145 -22.97 6.05 4.80
C SER A 145 -21.65 6.77 5.02
N TRP A 146 -21.46 7.90 4.33
CA TRP A 146 -20.35 8.80 4.61
C TRP A 146 -20.56 9.46 5.96
N ILE A 147 -19.57 9.32 6.86
CA ILE A 147 -19.61 9.87 8.21
C ILE A 147 -18.35 10.68 8.52
N SER A 148 -18.51 11.66 9.41
CA SER A 148 -17.43 12.50 9.93
C SER A 148 -17.73 12.89 11.38
N ASP A 149 -16.80 13.60 12.02
CA ASP A 149 -17.07 14.30 13.26
C ASP A 149 -17.87 15.60 13.01
N GLY A 150 -18.41 16.17 14.07
CA GLY A 150 -19.23 17.40 14.00
C GLY A 150 -18.43 18.70 13.94
N TYR A 151 -17.11 18.63 13.74
CA TYR A 151 -16.27 19.82 13.70
C TYR A 151 -16.17 20.44 12.31
N ASP A 152 -15.82 21.72 12.28
CA ASP A 152 -15.50 22.47 11.06
C ASP A 152 -14.16 21.99 10.44
N MET A 153 -13.96 22.20 9.13
CA MET A 153 -12.75 21.83 8.41
C MET A 153 -11.48 22.56 8.91
N ARG A 154 -11.62 23.67 9.65
CA ARG A 154 -10.48 24.39 10.23
C ARG A 154 -9.96 23.74 11.52
N ARG A 155 -10.71 22.79 12.09
CA ARG A 155 -10.26 22.03 13.26
C ARG A 155 -9.00 21.25 12.91
N LYS A 156 -7.89 21.52 13.64
CA LYS A 156 -6.57 20.97 13.31
C LYS A 156 -6.41 19.53 13.75
N GLU A 157 -6.99 19.14 14.88
CA GLU A 157 -6.85 17.79 15.43
C GLU A 157 -7.55 16.76 14.57
N ALA A 158 -6.88 15.64 14.37
CA ALA A 158 -7.40 14.47 13.68
C ALA A 158 -8.41 13.71 14.54
N PRO A 159 -9.53 13.21 13.98
CA PRO A 159 -10.52 12.47 14.73
C PRO A 159 -10.28 10.97 14.72
N TYR A 160 -10.52 10.33 15.87
CA TYR A 160 -10.79 8.90 15.99
C TYR A 160 -12.27 8.61 15.73
N PHE A 161 -12.53 7.44 15.14
CA PHE A 161 -13.86 6.87 14.99
C PHE A 161 -13.82 5.42 15.44
N ARG A 162 -14.86 4.95 16.10
CA ARG A 162 -14.97 3.55 16.51
C ARG A 162 -16.41 3.04 16.46
N LYS A 163 -16.51 1.72 16.28
CA LYS A 163 -17.78 0.98 16.39
C LYS A 163 -17.49 -0.37 17.05
N LYS A 164 -18.31 -0.72 18.04
CA LYS A 164 -18.39 -2.08 18.59
C LYS A 164 -19.47 -2.86 17.86
N PHE A 165 -19.21 -4.14 17.58
CA PHE A 165 -20.16 -5.06 16.95
C PHE A 165 -19.89 -6.49 17.41
N SER A 166 -20.86 -7.41 17.24
CA SER A 166 -20.73 -8.78 17.69
C SER A 166 -21.02 -9.76 16.56
N LEU A 167 -20.19 -10.81 16.43
CA LEU A 167 -20.33 -11.87 15.44
C LEU A 167 -20.70 -13.18 16.17
N VAL A 168 -21.87 -13.73 15.84
CA VAL A 168 -22.42 -14.91 16.52
C VAL A 168 -22.17 -16.22 15.78
N LYS A 169 -21.73 -16.16 14.51
CA LYS A 169 -21.46 -17.32 13.67
C LYS A 169 -19.97 -17.43 13.36
N LYS A 170 -19.53 -18.59 12.88
CA LYS A 170 -18.15 -18.82 12.49
C LYS A 170 -17.85 -18.12 11.17
N VAL A 171 -16.89 -17.18 11.19
CA VAL A 171 -16.40 -16.42 10.04
C VAL A 171 -15.51 -17.31 9.17
N VAL A 172 -15.77 -17.36 7.87
CA VAL A 172 -14.91 -18.03 6.89
C VAL A 172 -14.16 -17.07 5.99
N SER A 173 -14.73 -15.89 5.75
CA SER A 173 -14.07 -14.82 4.98
C SER A 173 -14.62 -13.46 5.36
N ALA A 174 -13.75 -12.45 5.40
CA ALA A 174 -14.18 -11.07 5.64
C ALA A 174 -13.34 -10.08 4.83
N ARG A 175 -14.01 -9.08 4.25
CA ARG A 175 -13.40 -8.00 3.48
C ARG A 175 -13.86 -6.65 4.03
N ALA A 176 -12.89 -5.79 4.32
CA ALA A 176 -13.16 -4.39 4.62
C ALA A 176 -12.93 -3.55 3.36
N TYR A 177 -13.96 -2.83 2.96
CA TYR A 177 -13.93 -1.84 1.88
C TYR A 177 -14.03 -0.47 2.54
N ILE A 178 -13.04 0.39 2.33
CA ILE A 178 -13.01 1.72 2.94
C ILE A 178 -12.68 2.79 1.91
N ALA A 179 -13.60 3.74 1.70
CA ALA A 179 -13.43 4.94 0.89
C ALA A 179 -13.25 6.15 1.82
N VAL A 180 -12.27 6.99 1.53
CA VAL A 180 -11.95 8.13 2.40
C VAL A 180 -11.67 9.37 1.56
N ALA A 181 -12.21 10.50 1.98
CA ALA A 181 -11.72 11.82 1.59
C ALA A 181 -10.83 12.35 2.73
N GLY A 182 -9.54 12.34 2.47
CA GLY A 182 -8.47 12.51 3.45
C GLY A 182 -7.52 11.31 3.42
N LEU A 183 -6.90 11.03 4.55
CA LEU A 183 -6.06 9.84 4.80
C LEU A 183 -6.63 9.05 5.98
N TYR A 184 -6.22 7.79 6.15
CA TYR A 184 -6.68 7.00 7.30
C TYR A 184 -5.67 5.96 7.78
N GLU A 185 -5.83 5.55 9.03
CA GLU A 185 -5.40 4.27 9.57
C GLU A 185 -6.62 3.49 10.05
N LEU A 186 -6.77 2.25 9.57
CA LEU A 186 -7.83 1.32 9.97
C LEU A 186 -7.29 0.33 10.98
N SER A 187 -8.06 0.01 12.02
CA SER A 187 -7.75 -1.04 12.98
C SER A 187 -8.96 -1.92 13.29
N ILE A 188 -8.71 -3.19 13.59
CA ILE A 188 -9.70 -4.14 14.07
C ILE A 188 -9.15 -4.81 15.33
N ASN A 189 -9.93 -4.78 16.42
CA ASN A 189 -9.56 -5.40 17.71
C ASN A 189 -8.18 -4.95 18.24
N GLY A 190 -7.82 -3.69 18.05
CA GLY A 190 -6.55 -3.12 18.48
C GLY A 190 -5.38 -3.32 17.49
N VAL A 191 -5.57 -4.09 16.42
CA VAL A 191 -4.54 -4.39 15.42
C VAL A 191 -4.74 -3.51 14.18
N ARG A 192 -3.69 -2.83 13.72
CA ARG A 192 -3.70 -2.08 12.46
C ARG A 192 -3.95 -3.02 11.29
N VAL A 193 -4.82 -2.61 10.36
CA VAL A 193 -5.14 -3.35 9.14
C VAL A 193 -4.17 -2.97 8.03
N GLY A 194 -3.46 -3.97 7.51
CA GLY A 194 -2.52 -3.78 6.40
C GLY A 194 -1.26 -3.00 6.78
N ASP A 195 -0.42 -2.75 5.78
CA ASP A 195 0.87 -2.06 5.89
C ASP A 195 0.96 -0.82 4.99
N HIS A 196 -0.13 -0.48 4.33
CA HIS A 196 -0.21 0.69 3.47
C HIS A 196 -0.01 1.99 4.26
N CYS A 197 0.60 2.96 3.63
CA CYS A 197 0.77 4.31 4.16
C CYS A 197 0.07 5.32 3.25
N LEU A 198 -0.42 6.42 3.82
CA LEU A 198 -1.00 7.54 3.08
C LEU A 198 -2.14 7.14 2.13
N ASP A 199 -2.95 6.14 2.52
CA ASP A 199 -4.14 5.73 1.79
C ASP A 199 -5.38 6.58 2.16
N PRO A 200 -6.34 6.70 1.21
CA PRO A 200 -6.19 6.43 -0.21
C PRO A 200 -5.33 7.49 -0.89
N MET A 201 -4.78 7.13 -2.05
CA MET A 201 -3.96 8.05 -2.83
C MET A 201 -4.78 9.22 -3.35
N TYR A 202 -4.11 10.35 -3.60
CA TYR A 202 -4.75 11.56 -4.08
C TYR A 202 -5.53 11.33 -5.38
N THR A 203 -6.70 11.94 -5.46
CA THR A 203 -7.48 12.19 -6.67
C THR A 203 -8.11 13.58 -6.54
N ARG A 204 -8.65 14.10 -7.62
CA ARG A 204 -9.55 15.24 -7.56
C ARG A 204 -10.87 14.80 -6.90
N PHE A 205 -11.02 15.11 -5.60
CA PHE A 205 -12.05 14.51 -4.73
C PHE A 205 -13.50 14.80 -5.16
N ASP A 206 -13.75 15.92 -5.84
CA ASP A 206 -15.09 16.25 -6.40
C ASP A 206 -15.39 15.49 -7.72
N ARG A 207 -14.42 14.79 -8.28
CA ARG A 207 -14.56 13.99 -9.49
C ARG A 207 -14.50 12.49 -9.22
N ARG A 208 -13.57 12.06 -8.36
CA ARG A 208 -13.31 10.65 -8.09
C ARG A 208 -12.77 10.45 -6.68
N THR A 209 -13.24 9.41 -6.00
CA THR A 209 -12.75 9.00 -4.68
C THR A 209 -12.31 7.54 -4.75
N LEU A 210 -11.14 7.23 -4.21
CA LEU A 210 -10.63 5.86 -4.18
C LEU A 210 -11.10 5.13 -2.92
N TYR A 211 -11.32 3.82 -3.05
CA TYR A 211 -11.47 2.92 -1.91
C TYR A 211 -10.42 1.82 -1.93
N VAL A 212 -10.08 1.31 -0.76
CA VAL A 212 -9.13 0.21 -0.57
C VAL A 212 -9.85 -1.00 0.01
N THR A 213 -9.45 -2.20 -0.42
CA THR A 213 -10.00 -3.47 0.05
C THR A 213 -8.93 -4.23 0.84
N TYR A 214 -9.31 -4.73 2.03
CA TYR A 214 -8.44 -5.55 2.87
C TYR A 214 -9.08 -6.89 3.19
N ASP A 215 -8.27 -7.95 3.19
CA ASP A 215 -8.65 -9.22 3.84
C ASP A 215 -8.44 -9.10 5.35
N VAL A 216 -9.54 -9.07 6.08
CA VAL A 216 -9.53 -8.91 7.54
C VAL A 216 -10.03 -10.18 8.27
N THR A 217 -10.14 -11.28 7.54
CA THR A 217 -10.67 -12.55 8.07
C THR A 217 -10.00 -12.97 9.37
N LYS A 218 -8.68 -12.88 9.44
CA LYS A 218 -7.88 -13.31 10.61
C LYS A 218 -7.92 -12.33 11.78
N LEU A 219 -8.44 -11.12 11.60
CA LEU A 219 -8.53 -10.10 12.64
C LEU A 219 -9.87 -10.16 13.40
N LEU A 220 -10.85 -10.86 12.84
CA LEU A 220 -12.17 -11.05 13.46
C LEU A 220 -12.20 -12.29 14.35
N ARG A 221 -13.02 -12.23 15.39
CA ARG A 221 -13.27 -13.31 16.33
C ARG A 221 -14.76 -13.49 16.59
N GLY A 222 -15.17 -14.65 17.07
CA GLY A 222 -16.53 -14.86 17.57
C GLY A 222 -16.79 -13.97 18.79
N GLY A 223 -18.01 -13.47 18.94
CA GLY A 223 -18.40 -12.51 19.96
C GLY A 223 -18.03 -11.07 19.61
N ASP A 224 -17.66 -10.29 20.61
CA ASP A 224 -17.46 -8.85 20.50
C ASP A 224 -16.18 -8.48 19.75
N ASN A 225 -16.31 -7.57 18.80
CA ASN A 225 -15.26 -6.96 17.99
C ASN A 225 -15.37 -5.43 18.01
N ALA A 226 -14.29 -4.76 17.64
CA ALA A 226 -14.27 -3.33 17.41
C ALA A 226 -13.54 -2.96 16.14
N ILE A 227 -14.06 -1.98 15.41
CA ILE A 227 -13.40 -1.27 14.32
C ILE A 227 -13.00 0.10 14.83
N GLY A 228 -11.78 0.52 14.51
CA GLY A 228 -11.29 1.87 14.76
C GLY A 228 -10.74 2.50 13.48
N VAL A 229 -11.05 3.76 13.25
CA VAL A 229 -10.51 4.57 12.14
C VAL A 229 -9.94 5.86 12.71
N LEU A 230 -8.69 6.18 12.38
CA LEU A 230 -8.08 7.48 12.58
C LEU A 230 -8.03 8.17 11.23
N LEU A 231 -8.61 9.37 11.09
CA LEU A 231 -8.56 10.14 9.85
C LEU A 231 -7.48 11.21 9.89
N GLY A 232 -6.76 11.36 8.77
CA GLY A 232 -5.85 12.46 8.48
C GLY A 232 -6.38 13.38 7.38
N ASN A 233 -5.85 14.59 7.31
CA ASN A 233 -6.30 15.63 6.38
C ASN A 233 -5.95 15.32 4.92
N GLY A 234 -4.75 14.82 4.65
CA GLY A 234 -4.23 14.60 3.30
C GLY A 234 -4.32 15.87 2.43
N TRP A 235 -4.54 15.67 1.13
CA TRP A 235 -4.83 16.75 0.18
C TRP A 235 -6.30 17.21 0.21
N TYR A 236 -7.20 16.42 0.81
CA TYR A 236 -8.62 16.78 0.90
C TYR A 236 -8.87 17.97 1.82
N ASN A 237 -8.17 18.05 2.95
CA ASN A 237 -8.29 19.16 3.89
C ASN A 237 -6.93 19.80 4.18
N HIS A 238 -6.34 20.38 3.15
CA HIS A 238 -5.01 20.99 3.27
C HIS A 238 -5.00 22.10 4.32
N GLN A 239 -4.18 21.96 5.37
CA GLN A 239 -4.15 22.88 6.52
C GLN A 239 -3.04 23.93 6.42
N SER A 240 -2.04 23.68 5.58
CA SER A 240 -0.89 24.57 5.38
C SER A 240 -1.11 25.48 4.17
N THR A 241 -0.44 26.63 4.13
CA THR A 241 -0.54 27.58 3.02
C THR A 241 0.70 27.53 2.15
N ALA A 242 0.52 27.39 0.85
CA ALA A 242 1.56 27.41 -0.16
C ALA A 242 1.11 28.23 -1.38
N VAL A 243 2.04 28.53 -2.30
CA VAL A 243 1.78 29.37 -3.48
C VAL A 243 0.69 28.79 -4.42
N TRP A 244 0.39 27.49 -4.35
CA TRP A 244 -0.66 26.83 -5.16
C TRP A 244 -2.06 26.90 -4.54
N PHE A 245 -2.22 27.46 -3.34
CA PHE A 245 -3.49 27.66 -2.68
C PHE A 245 -4.36 26.40 -2.52
N PHE A 246 -3.77 25.24 -2.24
CA PHE A 246 -4.51 24.00 -1.98
C PHE A 246 -5.46 24.10 -0.78
N ASP A 247 -5.19 25.02 0.14
CA ASP A 247 -6.08 25.37 1.25
C ASP A 247 -7.39 26.04 0.79
N LYS A 248 -7.50 26.45 -0.49
CA LYS A 248 -8.69 27.04 -1.13
C LYS A 248 -9.32 26.13 -2.18
N ALA A 249 -8.93 24.86 -2.24
CA ALA A 249 -9.52 23.90 -3.19
C ALA A 249 -11.03 23.79 -3.01
N SER A 250 -11.79 23.73 -4.11
CA SER A 250 -13.26 23.70 -4.11
C SER A 250 -13.83 22.48 -3.41
N TRP A 251 -13.11 21.36 -3.40
CA TRP A 251 -13.50 20.10 -2.74
C TRP A 251 -13.14 20.06 -1.26
N ARG A 252 -12.44 21.05 -0.73
CA ARG A 252 -11.94 21.02 0.66
C ARG A 252 -13.07 20.84 1.68
N GLY A 253 -12.86 19.91 2.59
CA GLY A 253 -13.81 19.64 3.67
C GLY A 253 -13.17 18.93 4.86
N ARG A 254 -13.91 18.79 5.95
CA ARG A 254 -13.49 17.95 7.09
C ARG A 254 -13.37 16.50 6.62
N PRO A 255 -12.29 15.76 6.94
CA PRO A 255 -12.11 14.38 6.51
C PRO A 255 -13.33 13.51 6.82
N THR A 256 -13.68 12.64 5.87
CA THR A 256 -14.87 11.79 5.94
C THR A 256 -14.60 10.44 5.31
N PHE A 257 -15.34 9.42 5.73
CA PHE A 257 -15.18 8.06 5.19
C PHE A 257 -16.52 7.32 5.06
N CYS A 258 -16.52 6.30 4.19
CA CYS A 258 -17.55 5.28 4.06
C CYS A 258 -16.88 3.91 4.19
N LEU A 259 -17.45 3.01 4.98
CA LEU A 259 -16.88 1.69 5.24
C LEU A 259 -17.97 0.61 5.21
N ASP A 260 -17.68 -0.48 4.48
CA ASP A 260 -18.40 -1.73 4.51
C ASP A 260 -17.46 -2.87 4.91
N LEU A 261 -17.74 -3.53 6.04
CA LEU A 261 -17.10 -4.78 6.41
C LEU A 261 -18.04 -5.93 6.07
N ARG A 262 -17.76 -6.62 4.98
CA ARG A 262 -18.53 -7.76 4.50
C ARG A 262 -17.97 -9.05 5.09
N VAL A 263 -18.79 -9.76 5.86
CA VAL A 263 -18.45 -11.01 6.55
C VAL A 263 -19.25 -12.15 5.96
N THR A 264 -18.56 -13.21 5.55
CA THR A 264 -19.18 -14.48 5.08
C THR A 264 -18.98 -15.54 6.16
N TYR A 265 -20.08 -16.20 6.52
CA TYR A 265 -20.11 -17.25 7.52
C TYR A 265 -20.05 -18.66 6.92
N ASP A 266 -19.77 -19.66 7.74
CA ASP A 266 -19.64 -21.08 7.34
C ASP A 266 -20.93 -21.67 6.77
N ASN A 267 -22.10 -21.13 7.10
CA ASN A 267 -23.38 -21.50 6.51
C ASN A 267 -23.71 -20.76 5.19
N GLY A 268 -22.75 -20.02 4.63
CA GLY A 268 -22.90 -19.23 3.41
C GLY A 268 -23.64 -17.91 3.57
N SER A 269 -24.19 -17.59 4.76
CA SER A 269 -24.85 -16.30 4.97
C SER A 269 -23.82 -15.16 5.01
N ILE A 270 -24.26 -13.96 4.64
CA ILE A 270 -23.41 -12.76 4.56
C ILE A 270 -24.03 -11.68 5.44
N GLU A 271 -23.17 -11.05 6.23
CA GLU A 271 -23.48 -9.86 7.02
C GLU A 271 -22.57 -8.71 6.60
N THR A 272 -23.09 -7.49 6.60
CA THR A 272 -22.27 -6.29 6.33
C THR A 272 -22.40 -5.33 7.50
N ILE A 273 -21.29 -5.09 8.17
CA ILE A 273 -21.13 -4.06 9.20
C ILE A 273 -20.72 -2.76 8.50
N THR A 274 -21.48 -1.69 8.68
CA THR A 274 -21.37 -0.47 7.88
C THR A 274 -20.98 0.74 8.72
N SER A 275 -20.42 1.77 8.07
CA SER A 275 -20.38 3.11 8.65
C SER A 275 -21.80 3.70 8.74
N GLY A 276 -22.14 4.30 9.89
CA GLY A 276 -23.48 4.83 10.17
C GLY A 276 -23.56 5.53 11.52
N LYS A 277 -24.78 5.86 11.97
CA LYS A 277 -25.06 6.61 13.20
C LYS A 277 -24.58 5.94 14.49
N ASP A 278 -24.38 4.64 14.46
CA ASP A 278 -23.92 3.82 15.60
C ASP A 278 -22.41 3.87 15.82
N TRP A 279 -21.70 4.70 15.07
CA TRP A 279 -20.31 5.01 15.30
C TRP A 279 -20.16 6.17 16.29
N LYS A 280 -19.05 6.16 17.02
CA LYS A 280 -18.64 7.22 17.94
C LYS A 280 -17.34 7.86 17.48
N THR A 281 -17.14 9.13 17.88
CA THR A 281 -15.96 9.91 17.51
C THR A 281 -15.39 10.70 18.69
N MET A 282 -14.05 10.87 18.69
CA MET A 282 -13.29 11.67 19.65
C MET A 282 -12.07 12.26 18.95
N LEU A 283 -11.58 13.41 19.42
CA LEU A 283 -10.31 13.96 18.92
C LEU A 283 -9.13 13.08 19.39
N SER A 284 -8.17 12.89 18.50
CA SER A 284 -6.99 12.06 18.71
C SER A 284 -5.78 12.85 19.24
N PRO A 285 -4.71 12.18 19.65
CA PRO A 285 -3.41 12.81 19.98
C PRO A 285 -2.74 13.53 18.80
N VAL A 286 -3.14 13.27 17.56
CA VAL A 286 -2.64 14.01 16.38
C VAL A 286 -3.29 15.39 16.38
N ILE A 287 -2.61 16.36 16.98
CA ILE A 287 -3.13 17.72 17.17
C ILE A 287 -3.02 18.62 15.94
N PHE A 288 -2.22 18.19 14.96
CA PHE A 288 -2.09 18.80 13.63
C PHE A 288 -1.53 17.77 12.66
N ASN A 289 -2.00 17.77 11.41
CA ASN A 289 -1.38 17.01 10.33
C ASN A 289 -1.59 17.71 8.98
N SER A 290 -0.53 17.74 8.19
CA SER A 290 -0.50 18.25 6.84
C SER A 290 0.41 17.36 6.00
N ILE A 291 -0.10 16.89 4.86
CA ILE A 291 0.70 16.13 3.89
C ILE A 291 1.88 16.95 3.37
N TYR A 292 1.77 18.28 3.38
CA TYR A 292 2.77 19.20 2.85
C TYR A 292 3.89 19.52 3.85
N THR A 293 3.54 19.78 5.11
CA THR A 293 4.50 20.24 6.12
C THR A 293 4.89 19.18 7.13
N ALA A 294 3.95 18.69 7.97
CA ALA A 294 4.32 17.92 9.14
C ALA A 294 3.14 17.23 9.86
N GLU A 295 3.45 16.51 10.93
CA GLU A 295 2.51 16.01 11.92
C GLU A 295 2.95 16.46 13.32
N HIS A 296 1.97 16.95 14.11
CA HIS A 296 2.18 17.29 15.51
C HIS A 296 1.38 16.33 16.39
N TYR A 297 2.04 15.72 17.34
CA TYR A 297 1.48 14.68 18.20
C TYR A 297 1.70 14.99 19.67
N ASP A 298 0.64 14.94 20.47
CA ASP A 298 0.68 15.09 21.92
C ASP A 298 0.36 13.77 22.61
N ALA A 299 1.41 13.03 23.02
CA ALA A 299 1.24 11.71 23.64
C ALA A 299 0.46 11.75 24.96
N ARG A 300 0.38 12.89 25.64
CA ARG A 300 -0.41 13.07 26.87
C ARG A 300 -1.91 12.92 26.63
N LYS A 301 -2.35 13.00 25.35
CA LYS A 301 -3.74 12.84 24.91
C LYS A 301 -4.05 11.41 24.42
N GLU A 302 -3.14 10.47 24.55
CA GLU A 302 -3.37 9.08 24.16
C GLU A 302 -4.54 8.47 24.91
N ILE A 303 -5.37 7.72 24.19
CA ILE A 303 -6.52 6.99 24.70
C ILE A 303 -6.24 5.51 24.52
N ASN A 304 -5.68 4.89 25.57
CA ASN A 304 -5.27 3.49 25.50
C ASN A 304 -6.46 2.57 25.25
N GLY A 305 -6.31 1.63 24.32
CA GLY A 305 -7.33 0.62 24.02
C GLY A 305 -8.59 1.18 23.34
N TRP A 306 -8.57 2.39 22.80
CA TRP A 306 -9.74 3.02 22.17
C TRP A 306 -10.38 2.18 21.05
N ASN A 307 -9.60 1.31 20.42
CA ASN A 307 -9.98 0.49 19.26
C ASN A 307 -10.17 -1.01 19.58
N VAL A 308 -10.36 -1.36 20.88
CA VAL A 308 -10.73 -2.72 21.30
C VAL A 308 -12.19 -2.79 21.77
N ALA A 309 -12.78 -3.98 21.73
CA ALA A 309 -14.19 -4.19 22.02
C ALA A 309 -14.59 -3.89 23.49
N SER A 310 -13.65 -4.03 24.44
CA SER A 310 -13.89 -3.78 25.87
C SER A 310 -13.83 -2.32 26.28
N PHE A 311 -13.43 -1.42 25.36
CA PHE A 311 -13.33 0.01 25.66
C PHE A 311 -14.72 0.64 25.89
N ASP A 312 -14.86 1.46 26.95
CA ASP A 312 -16.07 2.22 27.26
C ASP A 312 -16.04 3.57 26.52
N ASP A 313 -16.91 3.74 25.53
CA ASP A 313 -17.02 4.94 24.69
C ASP A 313 -18.17 5.86 25.04
N LYS A 314 -18.77 5.73 26.24
CA LYS A 314 -19.91 6.57 26.68
C LYS A 314 -19.62 8.08 26.62
N GLY A 315 -18.35 8.46 26.83
CA GLY A 315 -17.92 9.87 26.74
C GLY A 315 -17.64 10.37 25.32
N TRP A 316 -17.74 9.49 24.30
CA TRP A 316 -17.51 9.86 22.91
C TRP A 316 -18.76 10.47 22.28
N LYS A 317 -18.55 11.36 21.30
CA LYS A 317 -19.63 12.01 20.56
C LYS A 317 -20.19 11.11 19.48
N ASP A 318 -21.43 11.36 19.09
CA ASP A 318 -22.01 10.77 17.89
C ASP A 318 -21.37 11.36 16.63
N VAL A 319 -21.27 10.52 15.60
CA VAL A 319 -20.86 10.96 14.27
C VAL A 319 -21.98 11.72 13.57
N ILE A 320 -21.64 12.47 12.54
CA ILE A 320 -22.60 13.09 11.64
C ILE A 320 -22.51 12.49 10.24
N TYR A 321 -23.61 12.48 9.52
CA TYR A 321 -23.61 12.14 8.10
C TYR A 321 -23.03 13.29 7.27
N ARG A 322 -22.33 12.93 6.21
CA ARG A 322 -21.80 13.84 5.20
C ARG A 322 -22.23 13.35 3.81
N SER A 323 -22.30 14.27 2.86
CA SER A 323 -22.41 13.90 1.45
C SER A 323 -21.12 13.24 1.00
N ALA A 324 -21.22 12.31 0.05
CA ALA A 324 -20.04 11.79 -0.64
C ALA A 324 -19.27 12.93 -1.32
N PRO A 325 -17.94 12.93 -1.30
CA PRO A 325 -17.14 13.96 -1.98
C PRO A 325 -17.39 13.96 -3.49
N SER A 326 -17.56 12.78 -4.08
CA SER A 326 -18.00 12.58 -5.48
C SER A 326 -18.96 11.40 -5.57
N GLY A 327 -19.73 11.32 -6.68
CA GLY A 327 -20.55 10.15 -7.01
C GLY A 327 -19.73 8.99 -7.60
N ASN A 328 -18.46 9.19 -7.93
CA ASN A 328 -17.60 8.19 -8.56
C ASN A 328 -16.60 7.63 -7.55
N ILE A 329 -16.95 6.52 -6.91
CA ILE A 329 -16.12 5.80 -5.96
C ILE A 329 -15.58 4.55 -6.67
N VAL A 330 -14.25 4.43 -6.78
CA VAL A 330 -13.58 3.36 -7.54
C VAL A 330 -12.46 2.70 -6.74
N ALA A 331 -12.12 1.46 -7.08
CA ALA A 331 -11.03 0.73 -6.44
C ALA A 331 -9.67 1.40 -6.66
N GLN A 332 -8.85 1.43 -5.62
CA GLN A 332 -7.44 1.76 -5.70
C GLN A 332 -6.66 0.57 -6.25
N ALA A 333 -6.60 0.43 -7.58
CA ALA A 333 -5.97 -0.70 -8.26
C ALA A 333 -4.53 -0.37 -8.70
N LEU A 334 -3.66 -0.04 -7.74
CA LEU A 334 -2.25 0.24 -7.99
C LEU A 334 -1.39 -0.15 -6.79
N HIS A 335 -0.06 -0.16 -6.98
CA HIS A 335 0.90 -0.48 -5.92
C HIS A 335 0.81 0.53 -4.77
N PRO A 336 0.56 0.09 -3.52
CA PRO A 336 0.40 0.98 -2.38
C PRO A 336 1.70 1.66 -1.99
N ILE A 337 1.61 2.80 -1.31
CA ILE A 337 2.74 3.41 -0.63
C ILE A 337 3.06 2.58 0.61
N ARG A 338 4.34 2.24 0.81
CA ARG A 338 4.84 1.48 1.96
C ARG A 338 6.11 2.10 2.54
N LYS A 339 6.43 1.67 3.75
CA LYS A 339 7.79 1.80 4.31
C LYS A 339 8.63 0.67 3.72
N VAL A 340 9.30 0.94 2.60
CA VAL A 340 9.99 -0.11 1.82
C VAL A 340 11.37 -0.45 2.37
N GLU A 341 11.99 0.49 3.10
CA GLU A 341 13.31 0.29 3.70
C GLU A 341 13.40 1.01 5.04
N THR A 342 14.05 0.36 6.01
CA THR A 342 14.43 0.99 7.29
C THR A 342 15.91 1.37 7.22
N ILE A 343 16.20 2.65 7.43
CA ILE A 343 17.55 3.20 7.35
C ILE A 343 17.96 3.69 8.75
N HIS A 344 19.04 3.14 9.26
CA HIS A 344 19.65 3.59 10.51
C HIS A 344 20.51 4.81 10.27
N ALA A 345 20.50 5.76 11.21
CA ALA A 345 21.40 6.92 11.14
C ALA A 345 22.86 6.46 11.05
N GLN A 346 23.61 7.02 10.12
CA GLN A 346 25.04 6.75 9.97
C GLN A 346 25.86 7.49 11.02
N SER A 347 25.43 8.71 11.35
CA SER A 347 26.08 9.51 12.37
C SER A 347 25.08 10.37 13.15
N ILE A 348 25.51 10.82 14.33
CA ILE A 348 24.83 11.83 15.14
C ILE A 348 25.85 12.90 15.56
N ARG A 349 25.46 14.15 15.46
CA ARG A 349 26.24 15.30 15.94
C ARG A 349 25.44 16.02 17.01
N LYS A 350 25.98 16.08 18.24
CA LYS A 350 25.45 16.92 19.30
C LYS A 350 25.93 18.34 19.10
N LEU A 351 25.04 19.32 18.94
CA LEU A 351 25.36 20.73 18.82
C LEU A 351 25.35 21.42 20.22
N ASN A 352 24.41 21.01 21.07
CA ASN A 352 24.31 21.41 22.48
C ASN A 352 23.37 20.39 23.22
N ASP A 353 23.04 20.67 24.48
CA ASP A 353 22.25 19.75 25.32
C ASP A 353 20.78 19.56 24.85
N THR A 354 20.30 20.43 23.96
CA THR A 354 18.93 20.38 23.41
C THR A 354 18.88 20.20 21.91
N THR A 355 20.03 20.08 21.22
CA THR A 355 20.05 20.04 19.75
C THR A 355 21.01 18.99 19.23
N TYR A 356 20.48 18.10 18.40
CA TYR A 356 21.20 17.01 17.75
C TYR A 356 20.88 17.01 16.26
N VAL A 357 21.84 16.60 15.43
CA VAL A 357 21.63 16.41 13.99
C VAL A 357 22.05 14.99 13.62
N PHE A 358 21.12 14.27 13.03
CA PHE A 358 21.32 12.91 12.51
C PHE A 358 21.55 12.98 11.00
N ASP A 359 22.49 12.19 10.50
CA ASP A 359 22.72 11.96 9.08
C ASP A 359 22.34 10.50 8.76
N ILE A 360 21.40 10.29 7.84
CA ILE A 360 21.00 8.94 7.39
C ILE A 360 21.79 8.46 6.17
N GLY A 361 22.76 9.26 5.69
CA GLY A 361 23.76 8.89 4.69
C GLY A 361 23.32 9.03 3.23
N ARG A 362 22.04 9.27 2.94
CA ARG A 362 21.54 9.59 1.61
C ARG A 362 20.22 10.35 1.66
N ASN A 363 19.90 11.05 0.59
CA ASN A 363 18.60 11.69 0.45
C ASN A 363 17.52 10.68 0.10
N ILE A 364 16.38 10.73 0.80
CA ILE A 364 15.21 9.86 0.59
C ILE A 364 13.91 10.66 0.69
N SER A 365 12.83 10.06 0.23
CA SER A 365 11.47 10.44 0.63
C SER A 365 10.98 9.56 1.77
N GLY A 366 10.30 10.13 2.77
CA GLY A 366 9.77 9.32 3.87
C GLY A 366 9.63 10.06 5.19
N ILE A 367 9.81 9.34 6.28
CA ILE A 367 9.65 9.87 7.64
C ILE A 367 10.80 9.47 8.55
N GLY A 368 11.11 10.35 9.52
CA GLY A 368 11.94 10.00 10.68
C GLY A 368 11.09 9.42 11.80
N SER A 369 11.61 8.40 12.49
CA SER A 369 11.05 7.85 13.73
C SER A 369 12.05 8.02 14.85
N ILE A 370 11.62 8.64 15.95
CA ILE A 370 12.48 8.89 17.11
C ILE A 370 12.02 8.10 18.32
N ARG A 371 13.00 7.66 19.11
CA ARG A 371 12.82 6.89 20.35
C ARG A 371 13.64 7.52 21.47
N LEU A 372 13.01 7.82 22.59
CA LEU A 372 13.69 8.35 23.77
C LEU A 372 12.82 8.29 25.03
N SER A 373 13.44 8.50 26.18
CA SER A 373 12.75 8.76 27.45
C SER A 373 13.05 10.19 27.90
N ALA A 374 12.00 10.96 28.25
CA ALA A 374 12.15 12.31 28.80
C ALA A 374 10.92 12.65 29.66
N PRO A 375 10.99 13.66 30.55
CA PRO A 375 9.86 14.06 31.38
C PRO A 375 8.62 14.49 30.59
N ALA A 376 7.43 14.29 31.16
CA ALA A 376 6.16 14.71 30.59
C ALA A 376 6.17 16.18 30.16
N GLY A 377 5.58 16.45 28.99
CA GLY A 377 5.53 17.79 28.41
C GLY A 377 6.83 18.26 27.74
N THR A 378 7.87 17.39 27.66
CA THR A 378 9.02 17.67 26.81
C THR A 378 8.59 17.73 25.35
N ILE A 379 8.96 18.81 24.65
CA ILE A 379 8.59 19.01 23.24
C ILE A 379 9.84 18.76 22.39
N LEU A 380 9.72 17.82 21.46
CA LEU A 380 10.71 17.59 20.40
C LEU A 380 10.21 18.21 19.10
N ARG A 381 11.13 18.81 18.34
CA ARG A 381 10.93 19.23 16.95
C ARG A 381 11.92 18.49 16.07
N LEU A 382 11.42 17.75 15.11
CA LEU A 382 12.20 16.98 14.14
C LEU A 382 12.16 17.71 12.80
N LYS A 383 13.16 18.53 12.52
CA LYS A 383 13.28 19.28 11.27
C LYS A 383 14.07 18.45 10.26
N HIS A 384 13.47 18.18 9.10
CA HIS A 384 14.02 17.35 8.04
C HIS A 384 14.53 18.20 6.88
N GLY A 385 15.72 17.92 6.37
CA GLY A 385 16.28 18.67 5.24
C GLY A 385 17.41 17.94 4.53
N GLU A 386 17.82 18.52 3.40
CA GLU A 386 18.79 17.91 2.48
C GLU A 386 20.20 18.48 2.64
N ARG A 387 20.32 19.64 3.30
CA ARG A 387 21.58 20.38 3.45
C ARG A 387 21.79 20.84 4.88
N LEU A 388 23.04 21.19 5.19
CA LEU A 388 23.42 21.77 6.45
C LEU A 388 24.05 23.17 6.23
N TYR A 389 23.77 24.07 7.14
CA TYR A 389 24.56 25.31 7.30
C TYR A 389 25.95 25.00 7.82
N SER A 390 26.86 25.97 7.71
CA SER A 390 28.25 25.86 8.23
C SER A 390 28.32 25.56 9.73
N ASN A 391 27.32 26.00 10.50
CA ASN A 391 27.20 25.69 11.93
C ASN A 391 26.69 24.27 12.21
N GLY A 392 26.36 23.50 11.17
CA GLY A 392 25.87 22.12 11.23
C GLY A 392 24.38 21.97 11.47
N ARG A 393 23.59 23.03 11.49
CA ARG A 393 22.13 22.98 11.56
C ARG A 393 21.52 22.69 10.18
N VAL A 394 20.32 22.10 10.17
CA VAL A 394 19.59 21.80 8.93
C VAL A 394 19.16 23.09 8.23
N ASP A 395 19.53 23.22 6.96
CA ASP A 395 19.19 24.31 6.05
C ASP A 395 17.99 23.94 5.19
N LEU A 396 16.89 24.69 5.29
CA LEU A 396 15.69 24.55 4.50
C LEU A 396 15.56 25.60 3.38
N SER A 397 16.47 26.58 3.29
CA SER A 397 16.34 27.74 2.40
C SER A 397 16.24 27.40 0.91
N ASN A 398 16.59 26.17 0.52
CA ASN A 398 16.43 25.67 -0.85
C ASN A 398 15.06 25.01 -1.13
N ILE A 399 14.28 24.71 -0.09
CA ILE A 399 13.05 23.91 -0.22
C ILE A 399 11.79 24.58 0.35
N ASP A 400 11.92 25.65 1.15
CA ASP A 400 10.78 26.38 1.74
C ASP A 400 10.26 27.55 0.89
N VAL A 401 10.82 27.73 -0.30
CA VAL A 401 10.58 28.89 -1.19
C VAL A 401 9.10 29.07 -1.60
N HIS A 402 8.31 28.02 -1.56
CA HIS A 402 6.88 28.03 -1.92
C HIS A 402 5.95 28.02 -0.70
N TYR A 403 6.49 27.76 0.49
CA TYR A 403 5.74 27.77 1.73
C TYR A 403 5.36 29.19 2.13
N ARG A 404 4.13 29.40 2.58
CA ARG A 404 3.58 30.71 2.97
C ARG A 404 2.88 30.57 4.33
N PRO A 405 3.64 30.50 5.42
CA PRO A 405 3.06 30.32 6.75
C PRO A 405 2.17 31.51 7.13
N THR A 406 1.03 31.22 7.74
CA THR A 406 0.14 32.22 8.33
C THR A 406 0.57 32.56 9.76
N ASP A 407 1.29 31.64 10.42
CA ASP A 407 1.85 31.78 11.76
C ASP A 407 3.02 30.80 11.94
N ASN A 408 3.60 30.76 13.14
CA ASN A 408 4.72 29.87 13.48
C ASN A 408 4.29 28.51 14.05
N THR A 409 3.01 28.15 13.97
CA THR A 409 2.49 26.90 14.54
C THR A 409 2.70 25.69 13.64
N ASP A 410 3.00 25.92 12.35
CA ASP A 410 3.24 24.88 11.35
C ASP A 410 4.61 25.10 10.65
N PRO A 411 5.73 24.81 11.29
CA PRO A 411 7.04 24.97 10.67
C PRO A 411 7.28 23.93 9.57
N PHE A 412 7.80 24.41 8.42
CA PHE A 412 7.99 23.56 7.23
C PHE A 412 8.90 22.34 7.51
N GLN A 413 8.49 21.19 7.03
CA GLN A 413 9.15 19.88 7.22
C GLN A 413 9.55 19.56 8.66
N THR A 414 8.78 20.03 9.67
CA THR A 414 9.13 19.89 11.07
C THR A 414 8.02 19.23 11.88
N ASP A 415 8.17 17.95 12.19
CA ASP A 415 7.25 17.25 13.09
C ASP A 415 7.45 17.71 14.54
N ILE A 416 6.36 17.71 15.32
CA ILE A 416 6.40 18.05 16.74
C ILE A 416 5.86 16.88 17.55
N PHE A 417 6.64 16.44 18.53
CA PHE A 417 6.25 15.39 19.45
C PHE A 417 6.30 15.91 20.90
N ILE A 418 5.19 15.79 21.62
CA ILE A 418 5.08 16.15 23.03
C ILE A 418 4.96 14.85 23.82
N LEU A 419 5.98 14.58 24.64
CA LEU A 419 6.08 13.34 25.42
C LEU A 419 5.09 13.33 26.58
N LYS A 420 4.58 12.13 26.94
CA LYS A 420 3.76 11.90 28.13
C LYS A 420 4.59 11.58 29.37
N GLY A 421 5.87 11.18 29.22
CA GLY A 421 6.80 10.92 30.32
C GLY A 421 6.70 9.52 30.91
N GLU A 422 6.22 8.54 30.14
CA GLU A 422 6.04 7.16 30.59
C GLU A 422 7.08 6.22 29.95
N GLY A 423 8.29 6.17 30.50
CA GLY A 423 9.35 5.29 30.01
C GLY A 423 9.88 5.70 28.65
N GLU A 424 10.24 4.72 27.82
CA GLU A 424 10.68 4.93 26.44
C GLU A 424 9.47 5.13 25.53
N GLU A 425 9.42 6.26 24.86
CA GLU A 425 8.37 6.63 23.93
C GLU A 425 8.90 6.65 22.49
N VAL A 426 8.06 6.25 21.55
CA VAL A 426 8.37 6.22 20.12
C VAL A 426 7.38 7.08 19.36
N PHE A 427 7.89 7.97 18.53
CA PHE A 427 7.08 8.76 17.60
C PHE A 427 7.52 8.55 16.17
N ALA A 428 6.54 8.32 15.31
CA ALA A 428 6.68 8.34 13.85
C ALA A 428 5.41 8.97 13.26
N PRO A 429 5.51 10.00 12.42
CA PRO A 429 4.32 10.61 11.80
C PRO A 429 3.60 9.62 10.89
N ARG A 430 2.27 9.80 10.73
CA ARG A 430 1.37 8.90 10.00
C ARG A 430 0.90 9.47 8.68
N PHE A 431 0.64 10.80 8.64
CA PHE A 431 -0.10 11.46 7.57
C PHE A 431 0.71 12.45 6.74
N ASN A 432 2.02 12.25 6.69
CA ASN A 432 2.91 13.02 5.82
C ASN A 432 4.12 12.20 5.38
N TYR A 433 4.92 12.79 4.50
CA TYR A 433 6.26 12.36 4.13
C TYR A 433 7.11 13.58 3.82
N LYS A 434 8.42 13.42 3.78
CA LYS A 434 9.39 14.50 3.60
C LYS A 434 10.51 14.03 2.67
N GLY A 435 11.22 14.97 2.04
CA GLY A 435 12.50 14.70 1.36
C GLY A 435 13.65 15.15 2.25
N PHE A 436 14.58 14.25 2.60
CA PHE A 436 15.66 14.58 3.53
C PHE A 436 16.82 13.59 3.53
N GLN A 437 17.99 14.09 3.93
CA GLN A 437 19.12 13.29 4.38
C GLN A 437 19.42 13.53 5.87
N TYR A 438 19.11 14.74 6.36
CA TYR A 438 19.42 15.14 7.73
C TYR A 438 18.14 15.36 8.54
N VAL A 439 18.18 14.97 9.82
CA VAL A 439 17.13 15.26 10.79
C VAL A 439 17.74 16.01 11.97
N GLU A 440 17.37 17.29 12.12
CA GLU A 440 17.71 18.08 13.29
C GLU A 440 16.63 17.90 14.35
N VAL A 441 17.00 17.37 15.50
CA VAL A 441 16.13 17.22 16.67
C VAL A 441 16.45 18.32 17.66
N THR A 442 15.46 19.18 17.94
CA THR A 442 15.54 20.16 19.03
C THR A 442 14.55 19.81 20.12
N SER A 443 14.98 19.96 21.38
CA SER A 443 14.17 19.67 22.56
C SER A 443 13.95 20.91 23.41
N SER A 444 12.77 21.02 24.04
CA SER A 444 12.49 22.11 25.00
C SER A 444 13.23 21.97 26.32
N ARG A 445 13.90 20.83 26.57
CA ARG A 445 14.71 20.54 27.76
C ARG A 445 15.94 19.72 27.35
N PRO A 446 17.01 19.68 28.12
CA PRO A 446 18.13 18.78 27.87
C PRO A 446 17.65 17.31 27.76
N VAL A 447 18.12 16.62 26.72
CA VAL A 447 17.86 15.19 26.46
C VAL A 447 19.15 14.52 26.05
N THR A 448 19.20 13.19 26.22
CA THR A 448 20.30 12.37 25.70
C THR A 448 19.80 11.55 24.54
N LEU A 449 20.38 11.79 23.36
CA LEU A 449 20.11 11.01 22.15
C LEU A 449 21.39 10.32 21.70
N VAL A 450 21.26 9.09 21.24
CA VAL A 450 22.31 8.29 20.62
C VAL A 450 21.95 8.02 19.16
N LYS A 451 22.87 7.48 18.40
CA LYS A 451 22.65 7.21 16.98
C LYS A 451 21.41 6.32 16.74
N GLU A 452 21.18 5.37 17.60
CA GLU A 452 20.06 4.42 17.57
C GLU A 452 18.72 5.05 17.97
N SER A 453 18.72 6.26 18.50
CA SER A 453 17.48 6.99 18.85
C SER A 453 16.65 7.36 17.64
N LEU A 454 17.24 7.39 16.43
CA LEU A 454 16.53 7.75 15.20
C LEU A 454 16.73 6.69 14.13
N VAL A 455 15.63 6.30 13.51
CA VAL A 455 15.59 5.55 12.26
C VAL A 455 14.77 6.32 11.23
N ALA A 456 15.12 6.20 9.95
CA ALA A 456 14.33 6.73 8.86
C ALA A 456 13.65 5.58 8.10
N TYR A 457 12.43 5.83 7.62
CA TYR A 457 11.74 4.91 6.72
C TYR A 457 11.69 5.53 5.34
N PHE A 458 12.31 4.86 4.36
CA PHE A 458 12.14 5.21 2.96
C PHE A 458 10.74 4.79 2.51
N MET A 459 9.97 5.73 1.97
CA MET A 459 8.58 5.52 1.58
C MET A 459 8.37 5.93 0.14
N HIS A 460 7.65 5.11 -0.59
CA HIS A 460 7.16 5.37 -1.96
C HIS A 460 6.12 4.31 -2.36
N SER A 461 5.48 4.46 -3.51
CA SER A 461 4.70 3.37 -4.12
C SER A 461 5.60 2.15 -4.30
N ASP A 462 5.21 1.00 -3.75
CA ASP A 462 6.04 -0.22 -3.67
C ASP A 462 6.09 -0.92 -5.04
N LEU A 463 6.83 -0.30 -5.97
CA LEU A 463 6.96 -0.76 -7.36
C LEU A 463 7.92 -1.94 -7.45
N PRO A 464 7.51 -3.09 -8.03
CA PRO A 464 8.42 -4.18 -8.30
C PRO A 464 9.57 -3.76 -9.24
N VAL A 465 10.78 -4.21 -8.94
CA VAL A 465 11.94 -4.04 -9.83
C VAL A 465 11.81 -4.99 -11.01
N THR A 466 11.84 -4.46 -12.22
CA THR A 466 11.72 -5.22 -13.48
C THR A 466 12.99 -5.20 -14.33
N GLY A 467 13.86 -4.22 -14.13
CA GLY A 467 15.10 -4.08 -14.84
C GLY A 467 16.29 -3.82 -13.94
N LEU A 468 17.44 -4.44 -14.28
CA LEU A 468 18.71 -4.21 -13.59
C LEU A 468 19.76 -3.83 -14.62
N THR A 469 20.39 -2.69 -14.41
CA THR A 469 21.55 -2.26 -15.19
C THR A 469 22.80 -2.35 -14.33
N ARG A 470 23.81 -3.06 -14.81
CA ARG A 470 25.13 -3.16 -14.17
C ARG A 470 26.23 -2.96 -15.20
N SER A 471 27.21 -2.14 -14.84
CA SER A 471 28.38 -1.83 -15.67
C SER A 471 29.68 -2.19 -14.94
N SER A 472 30.75 -2.42 -15.67
CA SER A 472 32.09 -2.47 -15.12
C SER A 472 32.62 -1.09 -14.66
N ASN A 473 31.96 -0.01 -15.08
CA ASN A 473 32.25 1.34 -14.65
C ASN A 473 31.45 1.71 -13.39
N GLU A 474 32.14 1.88 -12.27
CA GLU A 474 31.53 2.17 -10.96
C GLU A 474 30.77 3.51 -10.95
N THR A 475 31.23 4.50 -11.71
CA THR A 475 30.54 5.81 -11.82
C THR A 475 29.16 5.65 -12.45
N LEU A 476 29.02 4.81 -13.50
CA LEU A 476 27.71 4.52 -14.11
C LEU A 476 26.78 3.78 -13.13
N ASN A 477 27.33 2.84 -12.33
CA ASN A 477 26.53 2.17 -11.31
C ASN A 477 25.99 3.14 -10.24
N LYS A 478 26.83 4.10 -9.80
CA LYS A 478 26.42 5.17 -8.85
C LYS A 478 25.37 6.09 -9.46
N ILE A 479 25.49 6.47 -10.72
CA ILE A 479 24.49 7.28 -11.43
C ILE A 479 23.17 6.51 -11.50
N THR A 480 23.19 5.23 -11.91
CA THR A 480 21.98 4.39 -11.97
C THR A 480 21.32 4.29 -10.61
N PHE A 481 22.08 4.06 -9.54
CA PHE A 481 21.54 4.01 -8.18
C PHE A 481 20.89 5.35 -7.78
N ALA A 482 21.57 6.47 -8.02
CA ALA A 482 21.05 7.81 -7.69
C ALA A 482 19.76 8.13 -8.49
N THR A 483 19.73 7.78 -9.77
CA THR A 483 18.55 7.95 -10.64
C THR A 483 17.36 7.13 -10.13
N ASN A 484 17.58 5.85 -9.82
CA ASN A 484 16.52 4.98 -9.29
C ASN A 484 16.01 5.46 -7.92
N ASN A 485 16.93 5.87 -7.03
CA ASN A 485 16.56 6.43 -5.72
C ASN A 485 15.74 7.73 -5.87
N SER A 486 16.12 8.61 -6.79
CA SER A 486 15.38 9.85 -7.08
C SER A 486 14.01 9.55 -7.68
N TYR A 487 13.93 8.62 -8.65
CA TYR A 487 12.67 8.20 -9.25
C TYR A 487 11.70 7.65 -8.19
N LEU A 488 12.14 6.69 -7.38
CA LEU A 488 11.31 6.12 -6.31
C LEU A 488 10.90 7.16 -5.27
N SER A 489 11.79 8.10 -4.93
CA SER A 489 11.49 9.20 -3.99
C SER A 489 10.37 10.12 -4.48
N ASN A 490 10.00 10.05 -5.76
CA ASN A 490 8.95 10.86 -6.38
C ASN A 490 7.70 10.04 -6.77
N MET A 491 7.57 8.78 -6.26
CA MET A 491 6.42 7.92 -6.57
C MET A 491 5.47 7.79 -5.38
N PHE A 492 4.44 8.63 -5.32
CA PHE A 492 3.42 8.67 -4.25
C PHE A 492 1.99 8.52 -4.79
N GLY A 493 1.76 7.44 -5.59
CA GLY A 493 0.48 7.18 -6.26
C GLY A 493 0.27 8.02 -7.51
N TYR A 494 1.19 8.91 -7.78
CA TYR A 494 1.43 9.66 -9.01
C TYR A 494 2.90 10.11 -9.00
N PRO A 495 3.51 10.40 -10.17
CA PRO A 495 4.85 10.95 -10.21
C PRO A 495 4.83 12.41 -9.71
N THR A 496 5.63 12.72 -8.68
CA THR A 496 5.84 14.09 -8.19
C THR A 496 7.12 14.68 -8.76
N ASP A 497 7.19 16.00 -8.85
CA ASP A 497 8.39 16.75 -9.24
C ASP A 497 9.49 16.67 -8.17
N CYS A 498 9.09 16.76 -6.90
CA CYS A 498 9.99 16.65 -5.76
C CYS A 498 9.23 16.20 -4.49
N PRO A 499 9.90 15.46 -3.57
CA PRO A 499 9.21 14.89 -2.40
C PRO A 499 9.05 15.87 -1.24
N GLN A 500 9.56 17.10 -1.35
CA GLN A 500 9.61 18.06 -0.23
C GLN A 500 9.01 19.43 -0.57
N ARG A 501 9.50 20.09 -1.63
CA ARG A 501 9.24 21.51 -1.91
C ARG A 501 7.83 21.76 -2.46
N GLU A 502 7.37 20.89 -3.38
CA GLU A 502 6.12 21.06 -4.11
C GLU A 502 5.16 19.88 -3.93
N LYS A 503 5.64 18.66 -4.12
CA LYS A 503 4.84 17.41 -4.10
C LYS A 503 3.75 17.40 -5.17
N ASN A 504 3.96 18.08 -6.27
CA ASN A 504 3.02 18.25 -7.37
C ASN A 504 3.27 17.25 -8.51
N GLY A 505 2.20 16.87 -9.21
CA GLY A 505 2.27 15.97 -10.36
C GLY A 505 2.55 16.74 -11.66
N TRP A 506 3.68 17.46 -11.75
CA TRP A 506 4.07 18.20 -12.95
C TRP A 506 4.27 17.27 -14.15
N THR A 507 3.63 17.60 -15.28
CA THR A 507 3.61 16.75 -16.48
C THR A 507 4.98 16.64 -17.14
N GLY A 508 5.76 17.74 -17.18
CA GLY A 508 7.11 17.75 -17.75
C GLY A 508 8.06 16.80 -17.04
N ASP A 509 8.09 16.87 -15.71
CA ASP A 509 8.92 16.03 -14.84
C ASP A 509 8.53 14.56 -15.00
N ALA A 510 7.25 14.25 -14.98
CA ALA A 510 6.74 12.89 -15.12
C ALA A 510 7.08 12.28 -16.48
N VAL A 511 6.97 13.05 -17.59
CA VAL A 511 7.27 12.57 -18.96
C VAL A 511 8.76 12.27 -19.11
N ILE A 512 9.64 13.14 -18.59
CA ILE A 512 11.10 12.93 -18.65
C ILE A 512 11.52 11.69 -17.86
N ALA A 513 10.91 11.46 -16.68
CA ALA A 513 11.24 10.34 -15.80
C ALA A 513 10.61 9.01 -16.24
N ASN A 514 9.54 9.03 -17.03
CA ASN A 514 8.70 7.85 -17.34
C ASN A 514 9.50 6.71 -17.96
N GLU A 515 10.29 6.97 -18.99
CA GLU A 515 11.04 5.91 -19.69
C GLU A 515 12.05 5.23 -18.76
N THR A 516 12.81 6.02 -17.99
CA THR A 516 13.72 5.51 -16.96
C THR A 516 12.99 4.62 -15.96
N GLY A 517 11.81 5.07 -15.52
CA GLY A 517 10.99 4.33 -14.57
C GLY A 517 10.49 3.01 -15.11
N LEU A 518 9.97 2.99 -16.32
CA LEU A 518 9.44 1.76 -16.94
C LEU A 518 10.51 0.73 -17.31
N TYR A 519 11.76 1.16 -17.54
CA TYR A 519 12.88 0.22 -17.69
C TYR A 519 13.29 -0.43 -16.37
N GLY A 520 13.20 0.30 -15.25
CA GLY A 520 13.64 -0.17 -13.93
C GLY A 520 12.55 -0.82 -13.09
N PHE A 521 11.28 -0.38 -13.25
CA PHE A 521 10.20 -0.69 -12.33
C PHE A 521 8.88 -0.97 -13.04
N ASP A 522 8.00 -1.76 -12.41
CA ASP A 522 6.62 -1.99 -12.85
C ASP A 522 5.72 -0.84 -12.38
N GLY A 523 5.85 0.30 -13.04
CA GLY A 523 5.10 1.52 -12.71
C GLY A 523 3.77 1.68 -13.45
N ILE A 524 3.35 0.73 -14.29
CA ILE A 524 2.21 0.86 -15.20
C ILE A 524 0.94 1.31 -14.46
N THR A 525 0.62 0.70 -13.32
CA THR A 525 -0.60 1.03 -12.56
C THR A 525 -0.60 2.44 -11.99
N VAL A 526 0.56 2.98 -11.63
CA VAL A 526 0.69 4.38 -11.16
C VAL A 526 0.45 5.34 -12.32
N TYR A 527 1.00 5.06 -13.50
CA TYR A 527 0.78 5.89 -14.69
C TYR A 527 -0.66 5.80 -15.20
N GLU A 528 -1.30 4.63 -15.18
CA GLU A 528 -2.74 4.51 -15.51
C GLU A 528 -3.61 5.37 -14.57
N LYS A 529 -3.33 5.32 -13.27
CA LYS A 529 -4.01 6.18 -12.29
C LYS A 529 -3.74 7.66 -12.57
N TRP A 530 -2.49 8.04 -12.85
CA TRP A 530 -2.10 9.41 -13.16
C TRP A 530 -2.78 9.94 -14.44
N LEU A 531 -2.90 9.12 -15.49
CA LEU A 531 -3.68 9.47 -16.69
C LEU A 531 -5.16 9.66 -16.39
N ALA A 532 -5.72 8.87 -15.43
CA ALA A 532 -7.08 9.09 -14.98
C ALA A 532 -7.22 10.40 -14.19
N ASP A 533 -6.20 10.82 -13.41
CA ASP A 533 -6.18 12.14 -12.77
C ASP A 533 -6.21 13.27 -13.80
N HIS A 534 -5.45 13.18 -14.90
CA HIS A 534 -5.51 14.16 -16.00
C HIS A 534 -6.90 14.25 -16.63
N ARG A 535 -7.55 13.10 -16.85
CA ARG A 535 -8.93 13.07 -17.36
C ARG A 535 -9.89 13.77 -16.39
N ASP A 536 -9.71 13.60 -15.08
CA ASP A 536 -10.54 14.26 -14.08
C ASP A 536 -10.35 15.79 -14.06
N GLU A 537 -9.18 16.29 -14.51
CA GLU A 537 -8.87 17.72 -14.61
C GLU A 537 -9.30 18.34 -15.94
N GLN A 538 -9.66 17.56 -16.96
CA GLN A 538 -10.15 18.10 -18.22
C GLN A 538 -11.41 18.93 -17.99
N GLN A 539 -11.40 20.14 -18.54
CA GLN A 539 -12.58 20.99 -18.58
C GLN A 539 -13.35 20.72 -19.89
N PRO A 540 -14.68 20.86 -19.87
CA PRO A 540 -15.51 20.70 -21.08
C PRO A 540 -15.11 21.67 -22.18
#